data_df9f0c877337ae1d4a530e854ed0b6ee
#
_entry.id   df9f0c877337ae1d4a530e854ed0b6ee
#
_cell.length_a   1.000
_cell.length_b   1.000
_cell.length_c   1.000
_cell.angle_alpha   90.00
_cell.angle_beta   90.00
_cell.angle_gamma   90.00
#
_symmetry.space_group_name_H-M   'P 1'
#
loop_
_entity.id
_entity.type
_entity.pdbx_description
1 polymer ?
#
loop_
_entity_poly.entity_id
_entity_poly.type
_entity_poly.pdbx_seq_one_letter_code
_entity_poly.pdbx_strand_id
1 'polypeptide(L)'
;MQTELASQPETWTRAAQLAAGNSTALPAAGERVAIVGCGTSWFMGQAYAALREQSGQGETDAFAASEFPAGRPYDRVIALTRSGTTTEVLELLGHLRGRVRTSAITADPRTPVMEAADDLVVLDFADERSVVQTRFATTALTLLRAHLGLHTEEAVADARTALAEPLPENLVACSQFTFLGRGWTVGLANEAALKMREASLSWTEAYPAMEYRHGPISVTTSGTATWMFGQAPEGLAEQVRGTGAQWVGGTLDPLAELVRAQRLAVAVADARGLDPDSPRHLTRSVILPSA
;
A
#
# COMPACT_ATOMS: atom_id res chain seq x y z
N MET A 1 -1.74 -7.42 -14.39
CA MET A 1 -2.37 -6.42 -13.50
C MET A 1 -3.91 -6.55 -13.43
N GLN A 2 -4.68 -6.57 -14.54
CA GLN A 2 -6.16 -6.66 -14.49
C GLN A 2 -6.67 -7.91 -13.75
N THR A 3 -6.08 -9.08 -13.99
CA THR A 3 -6.44 -10.33 -13.29
C THR A 3 -6.15 -10.24 -11.79
N GLU A 4 -5.03 -9.63 -11.41
CA GLU A 4 -4.66 -9.41 -10.02
C GLU A 4 -5.65 -8.46 -9.33
N LEU A 5 -6.01 -7.37 -10.01
CA LEU A 5 -7.03 -6.43 -9.52
C LEU A 5 -8.37 -7.12 -9.24
N ALA A 6 -8.86 -7.90 -10.20
CA ALA A 6 -10.16 -8.58 -10.10
C ALA A 6 -10.23 -9.59 -8.95
N SER A 7 -9.10 -10.15 -8.54
CA SER A 7 -9.03 -11.20 -7.50
C SER A 7 -8.86 -10.67 -6.08
N GLN A 8 -8.75 -9.36 -5.87
CA GLN A 8 -8.51 -8.78 -4.55
C GLN A 8 -9.58 -9.14 -3.51
N PRO A 9 -10.89 -9.08 -3.79
CA PRO A 9 -11.91 -9.44 -2.79
C PRO A 9 -11.75 -10.86 -2.24
N GLU A 10 -11.40 -11.83 -3.10
CA GLU A 10 -11.21 -13.23 -2.73
C GLU A 10 -9.93 -13.40 -1.89
N THR A 11 -8.84 -12.74 -2.28
CA THR A 11 -7.58 -12.82 -1.53
C THR A 11 -7.69 -12.12 -0.17
N TRP A 12 -8.46 -11.03 -0.06
CA TRP A 12 -8.73 -10.36 1.21
C TRP A 12 -9.54 -11.24 2.15
N THR A 13 -10.59 -11.88 1.65
CA THR A 13 -11.38 -12.85 2.45
C THR A 13 -10.49 -13.94 3.02
N ARG A 14 -9.62 -14.52 2.18
CA ARG A 14 -8.70 -15.58 2.59
C ARG A 14 -7.67 -15.08 3.61
N ALA A 15 -7.14 -13.87 3.44
CA ALA A 15 -6.18 -13.28 4.36
C ALA A 15 -6.78 -13.00 5.75
N ALA A 16 -8.01 -12.50 5.79
CA ALA A 16 -8.71 -12.26 7.04
C ALA A 16 -8.90 -13.57 7.85
N GLN A 17 -9.21 -14.68 7.17
CA GLN A 17 -9.34 -16.01 7.80
C GLN A 17 -7.99 -16.51 8.34
N LEU A 18 -6.87 -16.18 7.71
CA LEU A 18 -5.54 -16.59 8.15
C LEU A 18 -5.02 -15.82 9.37
N ALA A 19 -5.56 -14.64 9.67
CA ALA A 19 -5.05 -13.78 10.74
C ALA A 19 -4.99 -14.48 12.10
N ALA A 20 -6.04 -15.22 12.46
CA ALA A 20 -6.12 -15.94 13.73
C ALA A 20 -5.08 -17.07 13.86
N GLY A 21 -4.72 -17.72 12.76
CA GLY A 21 -3.74 -18.81 12.74
C GLY A 21 -2.27 -18.39 12.79
N ASN A 22 -1.99 -17.09 12.62
CA ASN A 22 -0.63 -16.56 12.53
C ASN A 22 -0.23 -15.70 13.74
N SER A 23 -0.82 -15.91 14.89
CA SER A 23 -0.62 -15.10 16.08
C SER A 23 0.83 -15.00 16.56
N THR A 24 1.68 -15.99 16.29
CA THR A 24 3.10 -15.97 16.67
C THR A 24 3.96 -15.12 15.73
N ALA A 25 3.60 -15.06 14.45
CA ALA A 25 4.30 -14.29 13.43
C ALA A 25 3.88 -12.81 13.39
N LEU A 26 2.73 -12.49 13.99
CA LEU A 26 2.21 -11.12 14.07
C LEU A 26 2.43 -10.54 15.47
N PRO A 27 2.51 -9.20 15.62
CA PRO A 27 2.89 -8.59 16.88
C PRO A 27 1.79 -8.70 17.94
N ALA A 28 2.20 -8.97 19.17
CA ALA A 28 1.31 -8.93 20.31
C ALA A 28 0.94 -7.49 20.70
N ALA A 29 -0.16 -7.33 21.44
CA ALA A 29 -0.53 -6.05 22.02
C ALA A 29 0.58 -5.56 22.99
N GLY A 30 0.91 -4.27 22.88
CA GLY A 30 1.94 -3.62 23.69
C GLY A 30 3.37 -3.77 23.15
N GLU A 31 3.66 -4.67 22.21
CA GLU A 31 4.98 -4.71 21.55
C GLU A 31 5.26 -3.39 20.83
N ARG A 32 6.49 -2.91 20.96
CA ARG A 32 7.04 -1.84 20.14
C ARG A 32 7.54 -2.40 18.82
N VAL A 33 6.92 -2.00 17.72
CA VAL A 33 7.09 -2.65 16.42
C VAL A 33 7.66 -1.68 15.40
N ALA A 34 8.59 -2.17 14.57
CA ALA A 34 8.88 -1.54 13.29
C ALA A 34 8.35 -2.41 12.16
N ILE A 35 7.68 -1.80 11.17
CA ILE A 35 7.34 -2.47 9.92
C ILE A 35 8.18 -1.89 8.79
N VAL A 36 8.82 -2.75 8.02
CA VAL A 36 9.77 -2.36 6.98
C VAL A 36 9.39 -2.95 5.63
N GLY A 37 9.70 -2.24 4.57
CA GLY A 37 9.48 -2.68 3.19
C GLY A 37 10.08 -1.70 2.19
N CYS A 38 9.92 -1.97 0.91
CA CYS A 38 10.34 -1.08 -0.18
C CYS A 38 9.13 -0.72 -1.04
N GLY A 39 9.03 0.54 -1.47
CA GLY A 39 7.94 1.03 -2.33
C GLY A 39 6.55 0.74 -1.74
N THR A 40 5.73 0.02 -2.50
CA THR A 40 4.39 -0.42 -2.11
C THR A 40 4.32 -1.05 -0.72
N SER A 41 5.28 -1.94 -0.40
CA SER A 41 5.34 -2.61 0.90
C SER A 41 5.56 -1.62 2.05
N TRP A 42 6.41 -0.61 1.85
CA TRP A 42 6.60 0.46 2.82
C TRP A 42 5.33 1.27 3.04
N PHE A 43 4.61 1.63 1.98
CA PHE A 43 3.36 2.39 2.09
C PHE A 43 2.24 1.61 2.79
N MET A 44 2.14 0.30 2.56
CA MET A 44 1.25 -0.56 3.36
C MET A 44 1.69 -0.63 4.83
N GLY A 45 3.00 -0.62 5.08
CA GLY A 45 3.57 -0.49 6.41
C GLY A 45 3.16 0.80 7.12
N GLN A 46 3.19 1.94 6.42
CA GLN A 46 2.71 3.23 6.96
C GLN A 46 1.23 3.17 7.34
N ALA A 47 0.39 2.57 6.49
CA ALA A 47 -1.02 2.39 6.80
C ALA A 47 -1.23 1.51 8.04
N TYR A 48 -0.53 0.38 8.12
CA TYR A 48 -0.62 -0.51 9.28
C TYR A 48 -0.13 0.14 10.57
N ALA A 49 1.01 0.84 10.54
CA ALA A 49 1.57 1.50 11.72
C ALA A 49 0.54 2.46 12.35
N ALA A 50 -0.07 3.31 11.52
CA ALA A 50 -1.10 4.23 12.01
C ALA A 50 -2.34 3.50 12.52
N LEU A 51 -2.80 2.41 11.86
CA LEU A 51 -3.94 1.61 12.33
C LEU A 51 -3.65 0.94 13.67
N ARG A 52 -2.46 0.37 13.85
CA ARG A 52 -2.08 -0.33 15.06
C ARG A 52 -2.02 0.62 16.26
N GLU A 53 -1.47 1.80 16.09
CA GLU A 53 -1.46 2.83 17.13
C GLU A 53 -2.86 3.34 17.45
N GLN A 54 -3.68 3.63 16.42
CA GLN A 54 -5.09 4.01 16.61
C GLN A 54 -5.91 2.96 17.38
N SER A 55 -5.56 1.68 17.21
CA SER A 55 -6.18 0.57 17.92
C SER A 55 -5.61 0.34 19.33
N GLY A 56 -4.68 1.17 19.77
CA GLY A 56 -4.06 1.06 21.11
C GLY A 56 -3.18 -0.19 21.27
N GLN A 57 -2.68 -0.78 20.18
CA GLN A 57 -1.93 -2.03 20.20
C GLN A 57 -0.42 -1.86 20.43
N GLY A 58 0.07 -0.63 20.54
CA GLY A 58 1.47 -0.28 20.86
C GLY A 58 2.13 0.60 19.82
N GLU A 59 3.26 1.20 20.19
CA GLU A 59 4.07 2.05 19.30
C GLU A 59 4.47 1.29 18.03
N THR A 60 4.30 1.92 16.89
CA THR A 60 4.59 1.29 15.60
C THR A 60 5.15 2.29 14.61
N ASP A 61 6.37 2.09 14.18
CA ASP A 61 7.03 2.87 13.16
C ASP A 61 7.08 2.14 11.82
N ALA A 62 7.04 2.88 10.71
CA ALA A 62 7.18 2.32 9.37
C ALA A 62 8.38 2.95 8.62
N PHE A 63 9.28 2.11 8.08
CA PHE A 63 10.48 2.57 7.38
C PHE A 63 10.61 1.92 6.00
N ALA A 64 11.19 2.66 5.05
CA ALA A 64 11.87 1.99 3.96
C ALA A 64 13.00 1.11 4.55
N ALA A 65 13.21 -0.10 4.02
CA ALA A 65 14.17 -1.03 4.59
C ALA A 65 15.59 -0.46 4.67
N SER A 66 15.99 0.34 3.67
CA SER A 66 17.27 1.05 3.61
C SER A 66 17.43 2.15 4.68
N GLU A 67 16.33 2.67 5.23
CA GLU A 67 16.32 3.81 6.17
C GLU A 67 16.02 3.36 7.62
N PHE A 68 16.11 2.07 7.89
CA PHE A 68 15.82 1.55 9.22
C PHE A 68 16.84 2.05 10.27
N PRO A 69 16.39 2.68 11.38
CA PRO A 69 17.29 3.20 12.43
C PRO A 69 17.76 2.10 13.37
N ALA A 70 18.87 1.45 13.06
CA ALA A 70 19.39 0.27 13.78
C ALA A 70 19.63 0.49 15.30
N GLY A 71 19.69 1.74 15.77
CA GLY A 71 19.90 2.08 17.19
C GLY A 71 18.61 2.18 18.02
N ARG A 72 17.42 2.07 17.40
CA ARG A 72 16.16 2.14 18.16
C ARG A 72 15.79 0.77 18.72
N PRO A 73 15.32 0.70 19.98
CA PRO A 73 14.85 -0.57 20.55
C PRO A 73 13.44 -0.89 20.05
N TYR A 74 13.30 -2.01 19.38
CA TYR A 74 12.01 -2.62 18.99
C TYR A 74 11.94 -4.02 19.59
N ASP A 75 10.73 -4.46 19.94
CA ASP A 75 10.47 -5.83 20.36
C ASP A 75 10.37 -6.76 19.14
N ARG A 76 9.90 -6.20 18.01
CA ARG A 76 9.74 -6.94 16.77
C ARG A 76 9.94 -6.03 15.55
N VAL A 77 10.53 -6.60 14.48
CA VAL A 77 10.58 -5.99 13.15
C VAL A 77 9.82 -6.88 12.17
N ILE A 78 8.84 -6.32 11.45
CA ILE A 78 8.05 -7.01 10.43
C ILE A 78 8.51 -6.56 9.06
N ALA A 79 9.00 -7.47 8.24
CA ALA A 79 9.33 -7.20 6.84
C ALA A 79 8.14 -7.54 5.94
N LEU A 80 7.67 -6.55 5.17
CA LEU A 80 6.73 -6.75 4.07
C LEU A 80 7.52 -6.88 2.76
N THR A 81 7.45 -8.05 2.10
CA THR A 81 8.22 -8.30 0.87
C THR A 81 7.53 -9.35 -0.02
N ARG A 82 6.88 -8.93 -1.10
CA ARG A 82 6.18 -9.84 -2.02
C ARG A 82 7.12 -10.90 -2.57
N SER A 83 8.24 -10.47 -3.10
CA SER A 83 9.20 -11.36 -3.80
C SER A 83 10.07 -12.18 -2.87
N GLY A 84 10.27 -11.73 -1.62
CA GLY A 84 11.22 -12.35 -0.70
C GLY A 84 12.69 -12.30 -1.13
N THR A 85 13.03 -11.47 -2.13
CA THR A 85 14.38 -11.40 -2.75
C THR A 85 14.97 -9.98 -2.78
N THR A 86 14.24 -8.98 -2.28
CA THR A 86 14.71 -7.58 -2.28
C THR A 86 15.96 -7.44 -1.40
N THR A 87 17.05 -6.94 -1.97
CA THR A 87 18.37 -6.86 -1.31
C THR A 87 18.30 -6.12 0.01
N GLU A 88 17.72 -4.92 0.04
CA GLU A 88 17.66 -4.08 1.25
C GLU A 88 16.90 -4.76 2.40
N VAL A 89 15.88 -5.54 2.08
CA VAL A 89 15.11 -6.30 3.08
C VAL A 89 15.94 -7.46 3.64
N LEU A 90 16.60 -8.22 2.77
CA LEU A 90 17.41 -9.37 3.18
C LEU A 90 18.64 -8.94 4.00
N GLU A 91 19.32 -7.87 3.59
CA GLU A 91 20.44 -7.28 4.33
C GLU A 91 20.00 -6.80 5.72
N LEU A 92 18.88 -6.08 5.80
CA LEU A 92 18.34 -5.63 7.08
C LEU A 92 18.02 -6.82 8.00
N LEU A 93 17.30 -7.83 7.52
CA LEU A 93 16.98 -9.02 8.30
C LEU A 93 18.27 -9.74 8.77
N GLY A 94 19.28 -9.82 7.92
CA GLY A 94 20.60 -10.35 8.28
C GLY A 94 21.28 -9.58 9.42
N HIS A 95 21.22 -8.24 9.38
CA HIS A 95 21.76 -7.38 10.45
C HIS A 95 20.99 -7.49 11.78
N LEU A 96 19.69 -7.80 11.72
CA LEU A 96 18.84 -7.91 12.90
C LEU A 96 18.86 -9.31 13.54
N ARG A 97 19.36 -10.32 12.84
CA ARG A 97 19.38 -11.71 13.30
C ARG A 97 20.01 -11.85 14.68
N GLY A 98 19.28 -12.43 15.63
CA GLY A 98 19.70 -12.62 17.01
C GLY A 98 19.72 -11.36 17.89
N ARG A 99 19.27 -10.22 17.38
CA ARG A 99 19.21 -8.94 18.11
C ARG A 99 17.79 -8.53 18.46
N VAL A 100 16.85 -8.76 17.54
CA VAL A 100 15.43 -8.46 17.68
C VAL A 100 14.64 -9.54 16.97
N ARG A 101 13.46 -9.89 17.46
CA ARG A 101 12.59 -10.86 16.80
C ARG A 101 12.11 -10.30 15.46
N THR A 102 12.25 -11.08 14.41
CA THR A 102 11.88 -10.69 13.04
C THR A 102 10.74 -11.55 12.51
N SER A 103 9.83 -10.91 11.77
CA SER A 103 8.77 -11.60 11.03
C SER A 103 8.81 -11.15 9.58
N ALA A 104 8.46 -12.02 8.64
CA ALA A 104 8.27 -11.62 7.26
C ALA A 104 6.89 -12.04 6.73
N ILE A 105 6.25 -11.14 6.00
CA ILE A 105 5.03 -11.41 5.22
C ILE A 105 5.43 -11.40 3.75
N THR A 106 5.30 -12.55 3.08
CA THR A 106 5.78 -12.77 1.70
C THR A 106 4.76 -13.54 0.87
N ALA A 107 4.91 -13.52 -0.46
CA ALA A 107 4.08 -14.30 -1.36
C ALA A 107 4.78 -15.54 -1.92
N ASP A 108 6.11 -15.55 -2.03
CA ASP A 108 6.83 -16.69 -2.61
C ASP A 108 7.58 -17.48 -1.52
N PRO A 109 7.13 -18.71 -1.21
CA PRO A 109 7.77 -19.56 -0.19
C PRO A 109 9.10 -20.20 -0.62
N ARG A 110 9.60 -19.89 -1.81
CA ARG A 110 10.83 -20.50 -2.37
C ARG A 110 11.98 -19.50 -2.44
N THR A 111 11.97 -18.48 -1.62
CA THR A 111 12.88 -17.33 -1.72
C THR A 111 13.70 -17.15 -0.43
N PRO A 112 14.84 -16.45 -0.48
CA PRO A 112 15.75 -16.33 0.66
C PRO A 112 15.12 -15.78 1.94
N VAL A 113 14.05 -15.01 1.86
CA VAL A 113 13.38 -14.47 3.06
C VAL A 113 12.89 -15.55 4.01
N MET A 114 12.60 -16.75 3.49
CA MET A 114 12.15 -17.91 4.28
C MET A 114 13.18 -18.36 5.34
N GLU A 115 14.46 -18.06 5.10
CA GLU A 115 15.56 -18.37 6.04
C GLU A 115 16.09 -17.11 6.73
N ALA A 116 15.63 -15.93 6.33
CA ALA A 116 16.14 -14.67 6.84
C ALA A 116 15.38 -14.15 8.07
N ALA A 117 14.09 -14.46 8.21
CA ALA A 117 13.25 -14.06 9.32
C ALA A 117 12.99 -15.20 10.30
N ASP A 118 12.72 -14.86 11.58
CA ASP A 118 12.41 -15.84 12.62
C ASP A 118 11.01 -16.43 12.47
N ASP A 119 10.04 -15.61 12.08
CA ASP A 119 8.64 -16.00 11.87
C ASP A 119 8.17 -15.60 10.48
N LEU A 120 7.24 -16.39 9.90
CA LEU A 120 6.81 -16.21 8.52
C LEU A 120 5.29 -16.25 8.39
N VAL A 121 4.74 -15.38 7.56
CA VAL A 121 3.39 -15.45 7.01
C VAL A 121 3.49 -15.51 5.48
N VAL A 122 3.02 -16.60 4.90
CA VAL A 122 3.07 -16.80 3.45
C VAL A 122 1.68 -16.60 2.85
N LEU A 123 1.58 -15.66 1.94
CA LEU A 123 0.37 -15.32 1.19
C LEU A 123 0.54 -15.75 -0.29
N ASP A 124 0.87 -17.01 -0.54
CA ASP A 124 1.16 -17.55 -1.86
C ASP A 124 0.01 -17.35 -2.86
N PHE A 125 -1.22 -17.39 -2.37
CA PHE A 125 -2.42 -17.14 -3.15
C PHE A 125 -2.57 -15.68 -3.62
N ALA A 126 -1.81 -14.77 -3.04
CA ALA A 126 -1.78 -13.37 -3.40
C ALA A 126 -0.55 -12.99 -4.25
N ASP A 127 0.27 -13.97 -4.66
CA ASP A 127 1.41 -13.68 -5.54
C ASP A 127 0.95 -13.16 -6.91
N GLU A 128 1.78 -12.31 -7.52
CA GLU A 128 1.47 -11.57 -8.74
C GLU A 128 2.50 -11.83 -9.82
N ARG A 129 2.03 -11.91 -11.08
CA ARG A 129 2.90 -11.94 -12.26
C ARG A 129 3.35 -10.55 -12.67
N SER A 130 2.46 -9.57 -12.54
CA SER A 130 2.77 -8.17 -12.81
C SER A 130 3.94 -7.69 -11.97
N VAL A 131 4.80 -6.87 -12.56
CA VAL A 131 5.86 -6.14 -11.84
C VAL A 131 5.22 -5.18 -10.86
N VAL A 132 4.20 -4.46 -11.31
CA VAL A 132 3.43 -3.51 -10.50
C VAL A 132 2.56 -4.26 -9.48
N GLN A 133 2.82 -4.05 -8.21
CA GLN A 133 2.08 -4.72 -7.14
C GLN A 133 0.68 -4.13 -6.98
N THR A 134 -0.30 -5.02 -6.75
CA THR A 134 -1.69 -4.65 -6.44
C THR A 134 -2.24 -5.52 -5.32
N ARG A 135 -2.56 -6.78 -5.61
CA ARG A 135 -3.28 -7.65 -4.67
C ARG A 135 -2.45 -8.12 -3.48
N PHE A 136 -1.14 -8.38 -3.65
CA PHE A 136 -0.33 -8.80 -2.51
C PHE A 136 -0.33 -7.73 -1.41
N ALA A 137 -0.10 -6.49 -1.79
CA ALA A 137 0.00 -5.38 -0.86
C ALA A 137 -1.30 -5.16 -0.07
N THR A 138 -2.43 -5.11 -0.77
CA THR A 138 -3.75 -4.92 -0.14
C THR A 138 -4.18 -6.15 0.66
N THR A 139 -3.80 -7.36 0.21
CA THR A 139 -4.03 -8.60 0.94
C THR A 139 -3.24 -8.65 2.25
N ALA A 140 -1.98 -8.22 2.23
CA ALA A 140 -1.16 -8.13 3.43
C ALA A 140 -1.72 -7.10 4.43
N LEU A 141 -2.18 -5.94 3.95
CA LEU A 141 -2.83 -4.96 4.81
C LEU A 141 -4.16 -5.48 5.38
N THR A 142 -4.92 -6.26 4.61
CA THR A 142 -6.16 -6.89 5.09
C THR A 142 -5.88 -7.93 6.18
N LEU A 143 -4.86 -8.77 6.01
CA LEU A 143 -4.39 -9.68 7.06
C LEU A 143 -4.08 -8.92 8.36
N LEU A 144 -3.33 -7.83 8.24
CA LEU A 144 -2.91 -7.00 9.37
C LEU A 144 -4.09 -6.27 10.02
N ARG A 145 -5.07 -5.80 9.24
CA ARG A 145 -6.33 -5.24 9.75
C ARG A 145 -7.14 -6.27 10.54
N ALA A 146 -7.30 -7.47 10.00
CA ALA A 146 -8.00 -8.56 10.67
C ALA A 146 -7.30 -8.98 11.97
N HIS A 147 -5.96 -8.99 11.99
CA HIS A 147 -5.18 -9.25 13.21
C HIS A 147 -5.42 -8.21 14.31
N LEU A 148 -5.66 -6.95 13.95
CA LEU A 148 -6.05 -5.88 14.88
C LEU A 148 -7.51 -5.99 15.36
N GLY A 149 -8.27 -7.00 14.90
CA GLY A 149 -9.69 -7.16 15.20
C GLY A 149 -10.60 -6.20 14.42
N LEU A 150 -10.10 -5.57 13.36
CA LEU A 150 -10.90 -4.70 12.52
C LEU A 150 -11.74 -5.54 11.54
N HIS A 151 -13.03 -5.17 11.40
CA HIS A 151 -13.90 -5.82 10.42
C HIS A 151 -13.42 -5.58 8.99
N THR A 152 -13.32 -6.65 8.21
CA THR A 152 -12.83 -6.60 6.83
C THR A 152 -13.90 -6.98 5.80
N GLU A 153 -15.06 -7.45 6.26
CA GLU A 153 -16.15 -7.89 5.38
C GLU A 153 -16.73 -6.75 4.55
N GLU A 154 -16.87 -5.57 5.15
CA GLU A 154 -17.32 -4.36 4.45
C GLU A 154 -16.31 -3.95 3.39
N ALA A 155 -15.02 -3.93 3.71
CA ALA A 155 -13.96 -3.64 2.75
C ALA A 155 -13.96 -4.62 1.55
N VAL A 156 -14.25 -5.92 1.80
CA VAL A 156 -14.39 -6.93 0.73
C VAL A 156 -15.60 -6.66 -0.15
N ALA A 157 -16.75 -6.30 0.44
CA ALA A 157 -17.95 -5.95 -0.30
C ALA A 157 -17.73 -4.68 -1.16
N ASP A 158 -17.13 -3.67 -0.56
CA ASP A 158 -16.78 -2.41 -1.22
C ASP A 158 -15.77 -2.60 -2.34
N ALA A 159 -14.81 -3.54 -2.20
CA ALA A 159 -13.88 -3.86 -3.27
C ALA A 159 -14.58 -4.45 -4.50
N ARG A 160 -15.64 -5.27 -4.31
CA ARG A 160 -16.47 -5.74 -5.43
C ARG A 160 -17.21 -4.60 -6.11
N THR A 161 -17.74 -3.66 -5.33
CA THR A 161 -18.35 -2.42 -5.84
C THR A 161 -17.33 -1.60 -6.62
N ALA A 162 -16.15 -1.38 -6.05
CA ALA A 162 -15.05 -0.65 -6.68
C ALA A 162 -14.59 -1.28 -8.01
N LEU A 163 -14.68 -2.60 -8.14
CA LEU A 163 -14.36 -3.32 -9.38
C LEU A 163 -15.48 -3.19 -10.44
N ALA A 164 -16.74 -3.08 -10.03
CA ALA A 164 -17.89 -3.06 -10.94
C ALA A 164 -18.24 -1.65 -11.45
N GLU A 165 -18.04 -0.62 -10.63
CA GLU A 165 -18.41 0.75 -10.98
C GLU A 165 -17.59 1.29 -12.16
N PRO A 166 -18.22 1.99 -13.11
CA PRO A 166 -17.48 2.63 -14.20
C PRO A 166 -16.59 3.75 -13.68
N LEU A 167 -15.40 3.90 -14.28
CA LEU A 167 -14.54 5.05 -14.03
C LEU A 167 -15.02 6.25 -14.84
N PRO A 168 -15.10 7.46 -14.25
CA PRO A 168 -15.44 8.66 -15.00
C PRO A 168 -14.39 8.96 -16.09
N GLU A 169 -14.85 9.18 -17.33
CA GLU A 169 -13.97 9.45 -18.47
C GLU A 169 -13.08 10.69 -18.27
N ASN A 170 -13.60 11.71 -17.62
CA ASN A 170 -12.84 12.93 -17.31
C ASN A 170 -11.65 12.72 -16.40
N LEU A 171 -11.65 11.65 -15.58
CA LEU A 171 -10.47 11.28 -14.78
C LEU A 171 -9.37 10.65 -15.64
N VAL A 172 -9.74 9.82 -16.62
CA VAL A 172 -8.77 9.19 -17.52
C VAL A 172 -8.02 10.23 -18.36
N ALA A 173 -8.68 11.34 -18.66
CA ALA A 173 -8.10 12.45 -19.43
C ALA A 173 -7.18 13.39 -18.61
N CYS A 174 -7.12 13.24 -17.28
CA CYS A 174 -6.27 14.09 -16.45
C CYS A 174 -4.78 13.81 -16.70
N SER A 175 -3.98 14.88 -16.64
CA SER A 175 -2.53 14.83 -16.86
C SER A 175 -1.72 14.67 -15.56
N GLN A 176 -2.29 15.09 -14.43
CA GLN A 176 -1.68 15.07 -13.09
C GLN A 176 -2.70 14.59 -12.07
N PHE A 177 -2.21 13.83 -11.08
CA PHE A 177 -3.02 13.30 -10.01
C PHE A 177 -2.37 13.58 -8.66
N THR A 178 -3.16 14.09 -7.72
CA THR A 178 -2.76 14.24 -6.33
C THR A 178 -3.63 13.35 -5.45
N PHE A 179 -3.00 12.55 -4.60
CA PHE A 179 -3.67 11.65 -3.69
C PHE A 179 -3.53 12.14 -2.26
N LEU A 180 -4.63 12.18 -1.55
CA LEU A 180 -4.70 12.71 -0.19
C LEU A 180 -5.18 11.65 0.76
N GLY A 181 -4.59 11.62 1.95
CA GLY A 181 -4.99 10.73 3.03
C GLY A 181 -4.98 11.41 4.39
N ARG A 182 -5.55 10.73 5.38
CA ARG A 182 -5.54 11.19 6.76
C ARG A 182 -5.36 9.99 7.71
N GLY A 183 -4.46 10.11 8.69
CA GLY A 183 -4.11 8.97 9.52
C GLY A 183 -3.58 7.80 8.67
N TRP A 184 -4.13 6.62 8.84
CA TRP A 184 -3.69 5.43 8.12
C TRP A 184 -3.86 5.51 6.59
N THR A 185 -4.78 6.32 6.11
CA THR A 185 -5.01 6.45 4.66
C THR A 185 -3.94 7.28 3.94
N VAL A 186 -3.01 7.92 4.66
CA VAL A 186 -1.82 8.54 4.05
C VAL A 186 -0.96 7.49 3.34
N GLY A 187 -0.81 6.29 3.91
CA GLY A 187 -0.13 5.17 3.26
C GLY A 187 -0.81 4.76 1.95
N LEU A 188 -2.15 4.77 1.92
CA LEU A 188 -2.91 4.47 0.68
C LEU A 188 -2.74 5.57 -0.38
N ALA A 189 -2.69 6.83 0.03
CA ALA A 189 -2.43 7.95 -0.89
C ALA A 189 -1.04 7.83 -1.53
N ASN A 190 -0.02 7.51 -0.74
CA ASN A 190 1.34 7.25 -1.24
C ASN A 190 1.36 6.08 -2.24
N GLU A 191 0.64 5.00 -1.93
CA GLU A 191 0.54 3.82 -2.80
C GLU A 191 -0.18 4.12 -4.11
N ALA A 192 -1.31 4.83 -4.07
CA ALA A 192 -2.03 5.22 -5.27
C ALA A 192 -1.17 6.10 -6.19
N ALA A 193 -0.43 7.04 -5.61
CA ALA A 193 0.52 7.87 -6.36
C ALA A 193 1.61 7.03 -7.02
N LEU A 194 2.16 6.02 -6.31
CA LEU A 194 3.15 5.10 -6.88
C LEU A 194 2.55 4.29 -8.03
N LYS A 195 1.35 3.72 -7.87
CA LYS A 195 0.68 2.93 -8.92
C LYS A 195 0.46 3.72 -10.20
N MET A 196 0.04 4.96 -10.08
CA MET A 196 -0.13 5.84 -11.25
C MET A 196 1.20 6.12 -11.95
N ARG A 197 2.29 6.34 -11.20
CA ARG A 197 3.64 6.52 -11.79
C ARG A 197 4.11 5.27 -12.52
N GLU A 198 3.99 4.11 -11.87
CA GLU A 198 4.47 2.83 -12.41
C GLU A 198 3.70 2.38 -13.64
N ALA A 199 2.37 2.36 -13.56
CA ALA A 199 1.53 1.81 -14.61
C ALA A 199 1.33 2.78 -15.79
N SER A 200 1.14 4.06 -15.52
CA SER A 200 0.70 5.03 -16.53
C SER A 200 1.68 6.16 -16.82
N LEU A 201 2.85 6.19 -16.16
CA LEU A 201 3.86 7.24 -16.27
C LEU A 201 3.29 8.65 -16.00
N SER A 202 2.26 8.73 -15.16
CA SER A 202 1.66 10.00 -14.78
C SER A 202 2.51 10.74 -13.78
N TRP A 203 2.50 12.08 -13.85
CA TRP A 203 3.00 12.91 -12.76
C TRP A 203 2.02 12.85 -11.59
N THR A 204 2.50 12.47 -10.41
CA THR A 204 1.63 12.27 -9.24
C THR A 204 2.29 12.73 -7.96
N GLU A 205 1.46 13.18 -7.05
CA GLU A 205 1.83 13.62 -5.71
C GLU A 205 0.96 12.92 -4.67
N ALA A 206 1.43 12.86 -3.42
CA ALA A 206 0.65 12.37 -2.29
C ALA A 206 0.97 13.17 -1.03
N TYR A 207 -0.07 13.51 -0.26
CA TYR A 207 0.07 14.33 0.95
C TYR A 207 -0.91 13.90 2.05
N PRO A 208 -0.57 14.15 3.32
CA PRO A 208 -1.57 14.31 4.36
C PRO A 208 -2.53 15.44 3.95
N ALA A 209 -3.86 15.19 4.07
CA ALA A 209 -4.85 16.06 3.45
C ALA A 209 -4.81 17.51 3.93
N MET A 210 -4.42 17.76 5.19
CA MET A 210 -4.28 19.13 5.70
C MET A 210 -3.06 19.84 5.11
N GLU A 211 -1.96 19.11 4.90
CA GLU A 211 -0.73 19.65 4.32
C GLU A 211 -0.90 20.12 2.88
N TYR A 212 -1.91 19.61 2.18
CA TYR A 212 -2.22 20.05 0.83
C TYR A 212 -2.49 21.56 0.72
N ARG A 213 -3.08 22.14 1.77
CA ARG A 213 -3.36 23.56 1.88
C ARG A 213 -2.10 24.43 2.10
N HIS A 214 -0.98 23.81 2.52
CA HIS A 214 0.25 24.51 2.87
C HIS A 214 1.23 24.63 1.70
N GLY A 215 0.71 24.72 0.47
CA GLY A 215 1.49 24.94 -0.74
C GLY A 215 1.09 24.05 -1.92
N PRO A 216 1.00 22.72 -1.77
CA PRO A 216 0.78 21.81 -2.90
C PRO A 216 -0.46 22.11 -3.75
N ILE A 217 -1.53 22.62 -3.16
CA ILE A 217 -2.75 23.04 -3.88
C ILE A 217 -2.48 24.10 -4.97
N SER A 218 -1.36 24.81 -4.91
CA SER A 218 -1.01 25.89 -5.87
C SER A 218 -0.79 25.40 -7.30
N VAL A 219 -0.47 24.09 -7.49
CA VAL A 219 -0.29 23.51 -8.84
C VAL A 219 -1.57 22.88 -9.39
N THR A 220 -2.64 22.93 -8.61
CA THR A 220 -3.94 22.33 -8.97
C THR A 220 -4.69 23.22 -9.94
N THR A 221 -5.15 22.66 -11.06
CA THR A 221 -5.81 23.40 -12.14
C THR A 221 -6.78 22.51 -12.92
N SER A 222 -7.48 23.07 -13.90
CA SER A 222 -8.28 22.27 -14.85
C SER A 222 -7.39 21.25 -15.56
N GLY A 223 -7.87 20.01 -15.70
CA GLY A 223 -7.08 18.89 -16.26
C GLY A 223 -6.24 18.13 -15.23
N THR A 224 -6.36 18.48 -13.94
CA THR A 224 -5.79 17.70 -12.83
C THR A 224 -6.89 17.05 -11.98
N ALA A 225 -6.54 15.99 -11.25
CA ALA A 225 -7.44 15.31 -10.32
C ALA A 225 -6.83 15.25 -8.91
N THR A 226 -7.64 15.54 -7.91
CA THR A 226 -7.31 15.35 -6.51
C THR A 226 -8.23 14.28 -5.92
N TRP A 227 -7.64 13.21 -5.41
CA TRP A 227 -8.33 12.03 -4.87
C TRP A 227 -8.11 11.93 -3.36
N MET A 228 -9.19 11.90 -2.59
CA MET A 228 -9.16 11.76 -1.14
C MET A 228 -9.53 10.35 -0.70
N PHE A 229 -8.66 9.72 0.09
CA PHE A 229 -8.94 8.45 0.77
C PHE A 229 -9.53 8.72 2.15
N GLY A 230 -10.76 8.24 2.35
CA GLY A 230 -11.52 8.47 3.59
C GLY A 230 -12.12 9.86 3.67
N GLN A 231 -12.41 10.31 4.89
CA GLN A 231 -13.13 11.56 5.11
C GLN A 231 -12.27 12.80 4.83
N ALA A 232 -12.75 13.65 3.95
CA ALA A 232 -12.10 14.92 3.63
C ALA A 232 -12.20 15.91 4.80
N PRO A 233 -11.15 16.74 5.00
CA PRO A 233 -11.27 17.93 5.83
C PRO A 233 -12.35 18.89 5.29
N GLU A 234 -13.05 19.55 6.20
CA GLU A 234 -14.08 20.53 5.86
C GLU A 234 -13.55 21.59 4.88
N GLY A 235 -14.33 21.89 3.85
CA GLY A 235 -14.06 22.88 2.83
C GLY A 235 -12.95 22.52 1.83
N LEU A 236 -12.25 21.38 1.97
CA LEU A 236 -11.14 21.03 1.07
C LEU A 236 -11.65 20.68 -0.34
N ALA A 237 -12.75 19.97 -0.43
CA ALA A 237 -13.34 19.60 -1.72
C ALA A 237 -13.75 20.84 -2.53
N GLU A 238 -14.34 21.83 -1.87
CA GLU A 238 -14.75 23.10 -2.46
C GLU A 238 -13.53 23.90 -2.92
N GLN A 239 -12.48 23.93 -2.12
CA GLN A 239 -11.23 24.62 -2.49
C GLN A 239 -10.61 24.00 -3.75
N VAL A 240 -10.54 22.66 -3.82
CA VAL A 240 -10.02 21.97 -5.01
C VAL A 240 -10.90 22.22 -6.23
N ARG A 241 -12.23 22.09 -6.11
CA ARG A 241 -13.15 22.37 -7.22
C ARG A 241 -13.04 23.82 -7.69
N GLY A 242 -12.79 24.74 -6.77
CA GLY A 242 -12.58 26.18 -7.08
C GLY A 242 -11.37 26.45 -7.97
N THR A 243 -10.40 25.54 -8.05
CA THR A 243 -9.26 25.62 -8.99
C THR A 243 -9.59 25.10 -10.39
N GLY A 244 -10.77 24.51 -10.58
CA GLY A 244 -11.18 23.84 -11.83
C GLY A 244 -10.78 22.36 -11.90
N ALA A 245 -10.09 21.83 -10.88
CA ALA A 245 -9.67 20.42 -10.84
C ALA A 245 -10.83 19.47 -10.55
N GLN A 246 -10.65 18.20 -10.97
CA GLN A 246 -11.55 17.12 -10.59
C GLN A 246 -11.31 16.75 -9.12
N TRP A 247 -12.39 16.72 -8.33
CA TRP A 247 -12.36 16.17 -6.98
C TRP A 247 -12.94 14.76 -6.96
N VAL A 248 -12.19 13.82 -6.40
CA VAL A 248 -12.64 12.46 -6.17
C VAL A 248 -12.62 12.20 -4.66
N GLY A 249 -13.76 11.85 -4.11
CA GLY A 249 -13.94 11.38 -2.74
C GLY A 249 -14.98 10.27 -2.77
N GLY A 250 -14.78 9.24 -1.98
CA GLY A 250 -15.65 8.08 -1.94
C GLY A 250 -16.25 7.85 -0.56
N THR A 251 -17.25 6.96 -0.51
CA THR A 251 -17.89 6.44 0.69
C THR A 251 -17.50 4.99 0.97
N LEU A 252 -16.77 4.35 0.06
CA LEU A 252 -16.29 2.99 0.22
C LEU A 252 -15.17 2.92 1.27
N ASP A 253 -14.91 1.73 1.79
CA ASP A 253 -13.72 1.51 2.62
C ASP A 253 -12.48 2.04 1.87
N PRO A 254 -11.59 2.79 2.53
CA PRO A 254 -10.44 3.40 1.85
C PRO A 254 -9.53 2.40 1.10
N LEU A 255 -9.45 1.14 1.56
CA LEU A 255 -8.71 0.10 0.84
C LEU A 255 -9.42 -0.30 -0.47
N ALA A 256 -10.74 -0.31 -0.49
CA ALA A 256 -11.53 -0.51 -1.70
C ALA A 256 -11.41 0.69 -2.66
N GLU A 257 -11.34 1.91 -2.13
CA GLU A 257 -11.03 3.10 -2.94
C GLU A 257 -9.65 3.00 -3.60
N LEU A 258 -8.67 2.35 -2.95
CA LEU A 258 -7.37 2.08 -3.58
C LEU A 258 -7.52 1.15 -4.81
N VAL A 259 -8.44 0.18 -4.79
CA VAL A 259 -8.74 -0.66 -5.96
C VAL A 259 -9.25 0.20 -7.13
N ARG A 260 -10.11 1.21 -6.86
CA ARG A 260 -10.56 2.16 -7.90
C ARG A 260 -9.40 2.97 -8.47
N ALA A 261 -8.48 3.46 -7.61
CA ALA A 261 -7.29 4.18 -8.05
C ALA A 261 -6.35 3.29 -8.90
N GLN A 262 -6.18 2.03 -8.53
CA GLN A 262 -5.43 1.05 -9.31
C GLN A 262 -6.09 0.78 -10.68
N ARG A 263 -7.41 0.69 -10.75
CA ARG A 263 -8.16 0.59 -12.02
C ARG A 263 -7.97 1.83 -12.89
N LEU A 264 -7.97 3.02 -12.28
CA LEU A 264 -7.68 4.26 -13.00
C LEU A 264 -6.26 4.23 -13.59
N ALA A 265 -5.27 3.75 -12.84
CA ALA A 265 -3.90 3.62 -13.34
C ALA A 265 -3.82 2.73 -14.59
N VAL A 266 -4.56 1.61 -14.62
CA VAL A 266 -4.67 0.74 -15.80
C VAL A 266 -5.39 1.46 -16.94
N ALA A 267 -6.53 2.10 -16.69
CA ALA A 267 -7.29 2.80 -17.73
C ALA A 267 -6.50 3.95 -18.38
N VAL A 268 -5.72 4.70 -17.57
CA VAL A 268 -4.83 5.75 -18.09
C VAL A 268 -3.66 5.14 -18.88
N ALA A 269 -3.11 4.01 -18.45
CA ALA A 269 -2.08 3.28 -19.19
C ALA A 269 -2.60 2.83 -20.56
N ASP A 270 -3.77 2.20 -20.58
CA ASP A 270 -4.44 1.75 -21.80
C ASP A 270 -4.70 2.91 -22.77
N ALA A 271 -5.23 4.04 -22.27
CA ALA A 271 -5.47 5.23 -23.06
C ALA A 271 -4.20 5.86 -23.66
N ARG A 272 -3.05 5.61 -23.04
CA ARG A 272 -1.72 6.07 -23.50
C ARG A 272 -0.95 5.02 -24.31
N GLY A 273 -1.54 3.84 -24.56
CA GLY A 273 -0.87 2.74 -25.24
C GLY A 273 0.32 2.14 -24.48
N LEU A 274 0.28 2.18 -23.14
CA LEU A 274 1.30 1.63 -22.27
C LEU A 274 0.89 0.24 -21.77
N ASP A 275 1.87 -0.62 -21.50
CA ASP A 275 1.65 -1.92 -20.87
C ASP A 275 1.89 -1.80 -19.35
N PRO A 276 0.85 -1.83 -18.50
CA PRO A 276 1.00 -1.73 -17.05
C PRO A 276 1.65 -2.97 -16.42
N ASP A 277 1.75 -4.11 -17.13
CA ASP A 277 2.42 -5.32 -16.65
C ASP A 277 3.93 -5.28 -16.89
N SER A 278 4.40 -4.39 -17.78
CA SER A 278 5.79 -4.23 -18.17
C SER A 278 6.25 -2.76 -18.05
N PRO A 279 6.26 -2.20 -16.83
CA PRO A 279 6.59 -0.79 -16.61
C PRO A 279 8.05 -0.50 -16.92
N ARG A 280 8.33 0.74 -17.38
CA ARG A 280 9.69 1.16 -17.72
C ARG A 280 10.60 1.14 -16.49
N HIS A 281 11.84 0.67 -16.68
CA HIS A 281 12.90 0.70 -15.67
C HIS A 281 12.63 -0.05 -14.37
N LEU A 282 11.58 -0.87 -14.32
CA LEU A 282 11.22 -1.64 -13.14
C LEU A 282 11.36 -3.14 -13.41
N THR A 283 11.66 -3.85 -12.34
CA THR A 283 11.69 -5.31 -12.27
C THR A 283 10.84 -5.80 -11.11
N ARG A 284 10.52 -7.09 -11.10
CA ARG A 284 9.71 -7.69 -10.01
C ARG A 284 10.31 -7.46 -8.61
N SER A 285 11.63 -7.37 -8.52
CA SER A 285 12.39 -7.16 -7.30
C SER A 285 13.68 -6.42 -7.61
N VAL A 286 14.10 -5.54 -6.74
CA VAL A 286 15.42 -4.91 -6.79
C VAL A 286 16.42 -5.87 -6.16
N ILE A 287 17.28 -6.47 -7.00
CA ILE A 287 18.38 -7.33 -6.59
C ILE A 287 19.66 -6.63 -6.98
N LEU A 288 20.39 -6.11 -5.99
CA LEU A 288 21.65 -5.42 -6.20
C LEU A 288 22.80 -6.42 -6.32
N PRO A 289 23.82 -6.16 -7.15
CA PRO A 289 25.02 -6.97 -7.16
C PRO A 289 25.67 -6.97 -5.76
N SER A 290 26.19 -8.11 -5.35
CA SER A 290 27.01 -8.18 -4.12
C SER A 290 28.20 -7.24 -4.27
N ALA A 291 28.45 -6.36 -3.32
CA ALA A 291 29.61 -5.48 -3.28
C ALA A 291 30.90 -6.27 -3.13
#